data_e6e5cb0636934575bfcd43efa4a69def
#
_entry.id   e6e5cb0636934575bfcd43efa4a69def
#
_cell.length_a   1.000
_cell.length_b   1.000
_cell.length_c   1.000
_cell.angle_alpha   90.00
_cell.angle_beta   90.00
_cell.angle_gamma   90.00
#
_symmetry.space_group_name_H-M   'P 1'
#
loop_
_entity.id
_entity.type
_entity.pdbx_description
1 polymer ?
#
loop_
_entity_poly.entity_id
_entity_poly.type
_entity_poly.pdbx_seq_one_letter_code
_entity_poly.pdbx_strand_id
1 'polypeptide(L)'
;LALGDWHGCLSVDERTWYAGTPEQDRFRGNEPGHALHVRVDAPGAAPVVERLATGRYRWSAWSETLSLPTDAQALAARMAELRAEDVLRLDVQGHVNMETWEALQRAVDQAAAQVRALLPDLSGLLLEPDEADLAELRASGYVGEVAAQLQALQADPDQAGVAGEALRLLLRFQRESAAPGAAK
;
A
#
# COMPACT_ATOMS: atom_id res chain seq x y z
N LEU A 1 31.40 20.77 12.25
CA LEU A 1 30.09 21.38 12.46
C LEU A 1 29.01 20.29 12.33
N ALA A 2 28.19 20.12 13.36
CA ALA A 2 27.01 19.27 13.30
C ALA A 2 25.79 20.13 12.94
N LEU A 3 25.12 19.75 11.87
CA LEU A 3 23.93 20.42 11.36
C LEU A 3 22.68 19.59 11.70
N GLY A 4 21.55 20.25 11.88
CA GLY A 4 20.23 19.68 12.13
C GLY A 4 19.22 19.98 11.03
N ASP A 5 17.93 19.67 11.29
CA ASP A 5 16.78 19.88 10.39
C ASP A 5 16.70 18.92 9.19
N TRP A 6 17.78 18.61 8.52
CA TRP A 6 17.82 17.60 7.45
C TRP A 6 17.77 16.18 8.02
N HIS A 7 16.82 15.35 7.56
CA HIS A 7 16.55 14.02 8.09
C HIS A 7 17.45 12.90 7.51
N GLY A 8 18.23 13.22 6.48
CA GLY A 8 19.17 12.28 5.89
C GLY A 8 20.60 12.47 6.40
N CYS A 9 21.39 11.41 6.37
CA CYS A 9 22.81 11.48 6.68
C CYS A 9 23.55 12.07 5.47
N LEU A 10 24.22 13.21 5.65
CA LEU A 10 24.90 13.94 4.57
C LEU A 10 26.18 14.57 5.05
N SER A 11 27.27 14.34 4.30
CA SER A 11 28.50 15.11 4.42
C SER A 11 28.44 16.33 3.49
N VAL A 12 28.58 17.52 4.06
CA VAL A 12 28.71 18.77 3.27
C VAL A 12 30.18 18.98 2.89
N ASP A 13 31.07 18.80 3.86
CA ASP A 13 32.53 18.79 3.73
C ASP A 13 33.14 17.91 4.83
N GLU A 14 34.50 17.84 4.92
CA GLU A 14 35.19 17.01 5.91
C GLU A 14 34.87 17.37 7.37
N ARG A 15 34.39 18.59 7.65
CA ARG A 15 34.12 19.11 9.00
C ARG A 15 32.65 19.42 9.25
N THR A 16 31.77 19.26 8.23
CA THR A 16 30.38 19.69 8.30
C THR A 16 29.46 18.57 7.87
N TRP A 17 28.61 18.13 8.78
CA TRP A 17 27.75 16.96 8.59
C TRP A 17 26.34 17.16 9.12
N TYR A 18 25.37 16.54 8.43
CA TYR A 18 24.06 16.20 8.97
C TYR A 18 24.08 14.75 9.43
N ALA A 19 23.71 14.49 10.67
CA ALA A 19 23.53 13.11 11.15
C ALA A 19 22.28 12.44 10.57
N GLY A 20 21.27 13.26 10.27
CA GLY A 20 19.95 12.78 9.94
C GLY A 20 19.17 12.30 11.15
N THR A 21 18.10 11.56 10.92
CA THR A 21 17.33 10.91 11.97
C THR A 21 17.86 9.51 12.24
N PRO A 22 17.91 9.07 13.53
CA PRO A 22 18.42 7.74 13.89
C PRO A 22 17.49 6.60 13.45
N GLU A 23 16.26 6.93 13.02
CA GLU A 23 15.29 6.04 12.41
C GLU A 23 14.62 6.75 11.22
N GLN A 24 14.18 6.01 10.23
CA GLN A 24 13.41 6.58 9.12
C GLN A 24 12.03 7.03 9.61
N ASP A 25 11.57 8.20 9.18
CA ASP A 25 10.30 8.81 9.58
C ASP A 25 9.36 9.14 8.40
N ARG A 26 9.82 8.94 7.16
CA ARG A 26 9.05 9.24 5.95
C ARG A 26 9.51 8.42 4.74
N PHE A 27 8.66 8.32 3.72
CA PHE A 27 8.97 7.66 2.45
C PHE A 27 9.80 8.57 1.52
N ARG A 28 11.02 8.88 1.93
CA ARG A 28 12.00 9.61 1.12
C ARG A 28 13.34 8.90 1.14
N GLY A 29 13.99 8.80 -0.04
CA GLY A 29 15.30 8.19 -0.18
C GLY A 29 16.43 9.17 0.13
N ASN A 30 16.54 9.61 1.39
CA ASN A 30 17.56 10.57 1.86
C ASN A 30 18.50 9.98 2.91
N GLU A 31 18.68 8.68 2.92
CA GLU A 31 19.59 7.94 3.81
C GLU A 31 19.42 8.24 5.31
N PRO A 32 18.23 8.13 5.90
CA PRO A 32 18.02 8.19 7.34
C PRO A 32 18.49 6.90 8.03
N GLY A 33 18.28 6.79 9.33
CA GLY A 33 18.57 5.56 10.09
C GLY A 33 20.04 5.43 10.48
N HIS A 34 20.72 6.56 10.69
CA HIS A 34 22.10 6.59 11.11
C HIS A 34 22.31 7.53 12.31
N ALA A 35 23.36 7.24 13.08
CA ALA A 35 24.00 8.16 13.99
C ALA A 35 25.46 8.36 13.55
N LEU A 36 26.04 9.51 13.87
CA LEU A 36 27.45 9.79 13.59
C LEU A 36 28.27 9.70 14.85
N HIS A 37 29.29 8.83 14.86
CA HIS A 37 30.34 8.81 15.85
C HIS A 37 31.49 9.68 15.35
N VAL A 38 31.77 10.76 16.07
CA VAL A 38 32.79 11.74 15.68
C VAL A 38 33.92 11.75 16.71
N ARG A 39 35.14 11.51 16.24
CA ARG A 39 36.35 11.61 17.05
C ARG A 39 37.25 12.74 16.54
N VAL A 40 37.74 13.55 17.46
CA VAL A 40 38.65 14.65 17.18
C VAL A 40 39.87 14.48 18.11
N ASP A 41 41.03 14.14 17.56
CA ASP A 41 42.20 13.72 18.35
C ASP A 41 42.96 14.90 18.97
N ALA A 42 42.86 16.11 18.37
CA ALA A 42 43.49 17.32 18.89
C ALA A 42 42.77 18.60 18.40
N PRO A 43 42.93 19.74 19.10
CA PRO A 43 42.42 21.01 18.60
C PRO A 43 42.91 21.30 17.19
N GLY A 44 41.98 21.57 16.27
CA GLY A 44 42.26 21.84 14.85
C GLY A 44 42.42 20.61 13.96
N ALA A 45 42.50 19.39 14.52
CA ALA A 45 42.54 18.16 13.73
C ALA A 45 41.24 17.96 12.92
N ALA A 46 41.36 17.29 11.79
CA ALA A 46 40.17 16.87 11.03
C ALA A 46 39.40 15.80 11.84
N PRO A 47 38.06 15.86 11.88
CA PRO A 47 37.26 14.84 12.54
C PRO A 47 37.32 13.53 11.77
N VAL A 48 37.38 12.43 12.48
CA VAL A 48 37.11 11.10 11.96
C VAL A 48 35.61 10.83 12.21
N VAL A 49 34.85 10.64 11.15
CA VAL A 49 33.42 10.44 11.23
C VAL A 49 33.08 9.02 10.81
N GLU A 50 32.41 8.29 11.68
CA GLU A 50 31.90 6.95 11.43
C GLU A 50 30.38 6.97 11.43
N ARG A 51 29.77 6.38 10.39
CA ARG A 51 28.31 6.19 10.32
C ARG A 51 27.92 4.91 11.03
N LEU A 52 27.11 5.02 12.06
CA LEU A 52 26.53 3.89 12.77
C LEU A 52 25.11 3.67 12.31
N ALA A 53 24.81 2.49 11.78
CA ALA A 53 23.43 2.13 11.40
C ALA A 53 22.59 1.96 12.68
N THR A 54 21.54 2.72 12.79
CA THR A 54 20.61 2.72 13.93
C THR A 54 19.18 2.39 13.51
N GLY A 55 18.85 2.57 12.22
CA GLY A 55 17.53 2.29 11.68
C GLY A 55 17.14 0.82 11.83
N ARG A 56 15.99 0.58 12.40
CA ARG A 56 15.42 -0.75 12.62
C ARG A 56 14.41 -1.13 11.54
N TYR A 57 13.60 -0.15 11.08
CA TYR A 57 12.50 -0.41 10.19
C TYR A 57 12.90 -0.25 8.73
N ARG A 58 12.29 -1.08 7.86
CA ARG A 58 12.53 -1.05 6.42
C ARG A 58 11.33 -0.42 5.74
N TRP A 59 11.53 0.77 5.20
CA TRP A 59 10.49 1.53 4.54
C TRP A 59 10.52 1.28 3.03
N SER A 60 9.40 0.92 2.47
CA SER A 60 9.23 0.72 1.03
C SER A 60 7.91 1.28 0.54
N ALA A 61 7.89 1.73 -0.70
CA ALA A 61 6.69 2.17 -1.39
C ALA A 61 6.54 1.33 -2.65
N TRP A 62 5.39 0.68 -2.80
CA TRP A 62 5.06 -0.10 -3.98
C TRP A 62 3.90 0.58 -4.70
N SER A 63 3.98 0.62 -6.04
CA SER A 63 2.92 1.09 -6.90
C SER A 63 2.68 0.00 -7.95
N GLU A 64 1.49 -0.58 -7.94
CA GLU A 64 1.15 -1.76 -8.73
C GLU A 64 -0.07 -1.48 -9.59
N THR A 65 -0.04 -2.00 -10.82
CA THR A 65 -1.17 -1.94 -11.73
C THR A 65 -1.65 -3.36 -12.01
N LEU A 66 -2.89 -3.65 -11.68
CA LEU A 66 -3.51 -4.96 -11.87
C LEU A 66 -4.31 -4.96 -13.17
N SER A 67 -3.93 -5.83 -14.10
CA SER A 67 -4.61 -6.02 -15.38
C SER A 67 -5.08 -7.46 -15.56
N LEU A 68 -4.45 -8.40 -14.87
CA LEU A 68 -4.77 -9.83 -14.90
C LEU A 68 -4.92 -10.37 -13.48
N PRO A 69 -5.71 -11.42 -13.26
CA PRO A 69 -5.81 -12.08 -11.94
C PRO A 69 -4.47 -12.55 -11.39
N THR A 70 -3.53 -12.91 -12.27
CA THR A 70 -2.16 -13.31 -11.91
C THR A 70 -1.37 -12.17 -11.27
N ASP A 71 -1.66 -10.91 -11.60
CA ASP A 71 -0.97 -9.76 -11.03
C ASP A 71 -1.32 -9.62 -9.54
N ALA A 72 -2.59 -9.80 -9.20
CA ALA A 72 -3.05 -9.80 -7.82
C ALA A 72 -2.47 -10.97 -7.02
N GLN A 73 -2.34 -12.16 -7.63
CA GLN A 73 -1.70 -13.31 -7.01
C GLN A 73 -0.22 -13.06 -6.73
N ALA A 74 0.49 -12.48 -7.69
CA ALA A 74 1.89 -12.10 -7.54
C ALA A 74 2.09 -11.05 -6.44
N LEU A 75 1.21 -10.04 -6.39
CA LEU A 75 1.22 -9.03 -5.32
C LEU A 75 0.95 -9.67 -3.95
N ALA A 76 -0.04 -10.55 -3.83
CA ALA A 76 -0.34 -11.26 -2.59
C ALA A 76 0.84 -12.13 -2.12
N ALA A 77 1.48 -12.85 -3.03
CA ALA A 77 2.66 -13.66 -2.71
C ALA A 77 3.82 -12.79 -2.21
N ARG A 78 4.07 -11.65 -2.85
CA ARG A 78 5.09 -10.69 -2.43
C ARG A 78 4.77 -10.04 -1.07
N MET A 79 3.50 -9.75 -0.79
CA MET A 79 3.07 -9.26 0.53
C MET A 79 3.27 -10.30 1.63
N ALA A 80 3.11 -11.60 1.32
CA ALA A 80 3.34 -12.68 2.29
C ALA A 80 4.81 -12.81 2.73
N GLU A 81 5.77 -12.27 1.96
CA GLU A 81 7.19 -12.25 2.30
C GLU A 81 7.59 -11.09 3.22
N LEU A 82 6.68 -10.15 3.49
CA LEU A 82 6.93 -9.03 4.38
C LEU A 82 7.21 -9.51 5.81
N ARG A 83 7.94 -8.69 6.56
CA ARG A 83 8.39 -9.00 7.93
C ARG A 83 7.92 -7.94 8.93
N ALA A 84 8.05 -8.25 10.21
CA ALA A 84 7.60 -7.38 11.30
C ALA A 84 8.28 -5.99 11.34
N GLU A 85 9.45 -5.86 10.71
CA GLU A 85 10.18 -4.60 10.62
C GLU A 85 9.80 -3.77 9.38
N ASP A 86 8.93 -4.26 8.50
CA ASP A 86 8.56 -3.54 7.29
C ASP A 86 7.50 -2.46 7.58
N VAL A 87 7.70 -1.31 6.93
CA VAL A 87 6.73 -0.22 6.79
C VAL A 87 6.48 -0.04 5.30
N LEU A 88 5.29 -0.40 4.85
CA LEU A 88 4.95 -0.39 3.43
C LEU A 88 3.86 0.63 3.14
N ARG A 89 4.08 1.49 2.16
CA ARG A 89 3.03 2.19 1.42
C ARG A 89 2.74 1.42 0.15
N LEU A 90 1.47 1.08 -0.06
CA LEU A 90 1.01 0.28 -1.19
C LEU A 90 -0.06 1.05 -1.95
N ASP A 91 0.25 1.46 -3.16
CA ASP A 91 -0.68 2.12 -4.08
C ASP A 91 -1.05 1.11 -5.18
N VAL A 92 -2.33 0.75 -5.31
CA VAL A 92 -2.79 -0.25 -6.29
C VAL A 92 -3.87 0.35 -7.17
N GLN A 93 -3.71 0.17 -8.47
CA GLN A 93 -4.67 0.63 -9.48
C GLN A 93 -4.95 -0.47 -10.51
N GLY A 94 -5.97 -0.28 -11.34
CA GLY A 94 -6.32 -1.22 -12.43
C GLY A 94 -7.74 -1.75 -12.31
N HIS A 95 -7.98 -2.94 -12.89
CA HIS A 95 -9.29 -3.55 -12.96
C HIS A 95 -9.25 -4.95 -12.37
N VAL A 96 -10.24 -5.29 -11.54
CA VAL A 96 -10.34 -6.62 -10.91
C VAL A 96 -11.81 -7.05 -10.84
N ASN A 97 -12.06 -8.36 -10.94
CA ASN A 97 -13.37 -8.92 -10.63
C ASN A 97 -13.56 -9.07 -9.11
N MET A 98 -14.74 -9.44 -8.68
CA MET A 98 -15.09 -9.53 -7.26
C MET A 98 -14.24 -10.56 -6.50
N GLU A 99 -13.96 -11.72 -7.11
CA GLU A 99 -13.14 -12.77 -6.50
C GLU A 99 -11.71 -12.27 -6.24
N THR A 100 -11.11 -11.62 -7.24
CA THR A 100 -9.77 -11.04 -7.13
C THR A 100 -9.71 -9.92 -6.11
N TRP A 101 -10.74 -9.06 -6.06
CA TRP A 101 -10.86 -8.02 -5.05
C TRP A 101 -10.86 -8.60 -3.62
N GLU A 102 -11.72 -9.58 -3.36
CA GLU A 102 -11.81 -10.22 -2.04
C GLU A 102 -10.51 -10.94 -1.65
N ALA A 103 -9.86 -11.60 -2.62
CA ALA A 103 -8.57 -12.24 -2.38
C ALA A 103 -7.48 -11.22 -2.03
N LEU A 104 -7.42 -10.10 -2.75
CA LEU A 104 -6.48 -9.01 -2.48
C LEU A 104 -6.74 -8.38 -1.10
N GLN A 105 -8.00 -8.11 -0.76
CA GLN A 105 -8.37 -7.55 0.54
C GLN A 105 -7.89 -8.46 1.68
N ARG A 106 -8.13 -9.77 1.58
CA ARG A 106 -7.61 -10.73 2.58
C ARG A 106 -6.09 -10.71 2.67
N ALA A 107 -5.39 -10.61 1.55
CA ALA A 107 -3.93 -10.54 1.53
C ALA A 107 -3.41 -9.24 2.18
N VAL A 108 -4.08 -8.11 1.95
CA VAL A 108 -3.78 -6.83 2.59
C VAL A 108 -3.98 -6.91 4.10
N ASP A 109 -5.11 -7.48 4.55
CA ASP A 109 -5.42 -7.63 5.98
C ASP A 109 -4.40 -8.55 6.69
N GLN A 110 -4.00 -9.64 6.05
CA GLN A 110 -2.95 -10.54 6.55
C GLN A 110 -1.60 -9.84 6.64
N ALA A 111 -1.20 -9.12 5.60
CA ALA A 111 0.05 -8.36 5.61
C ALA A 111 0.04 -7.26 6.68
N ALA A 112 -1.08 -6.55 6.84
CA ALA A 112 -1.22 -5.52 7.87
C ALA A 112 -1.06 -6.06 9.29
N ALA A 113 -1.50 -7.29 9.54
CA ALA A 113 -1.31 -7.96 10.83
C ALA A 113 0.14 -8.42 11.08
N GLN A 114 0.94 -8.56 10.03
CA GLN A 114 2.30 -9.10 10.09
C GLN A 114 3.38 -8.01 10.21
N VAL A 115 3.18 -6.87 9.56
CA VAL A 115 4.18 -5.81 9.42
C VAL A 115 4.08 -4.74 10.51
N ARG A 116 5.10 -3.87 10.60
CA ARG A 116 5.08 -2.72 11.51
C ARG A 116 3.96 -1.73 11.14
N ALA A 117 3.82 -1.43 9.86
CA ALA A 117 2.73 -0.62 9.35
C ALA A 117 2.51 -0.92 7.85
N LEU A 118 1.25 -0.96 7.42
CA LEU A 118 0.84 -1.01 6.03
C LEU A 118 -0.12 0.16 5.78
N LEU A 119 0.17 0.95 4.75
CA LEU A 119 -0.64 2.08 4.30
C LEU A 119 -1.14 1.75 2.87
N PRO A 120 -2.27 1.01 2.75
CA PRO A 120 -2.79 0.64 1.45
C PRO A 120 -3.66 1.77 0.89
N ASP A 121 -3.48 2.08 -0.38
CA ASP A 121 -4.40 2.86 -1.20
C ASP A 121 -4.87 1.98 -2.36
N LEU A 122 -6.13 1.58 -2.31
CA LEU A 122 -6.81 0.76 -3.32
C LEU A 122 -7.86 1.58 -4.09
N SER A 123 -7.88 2.89 -3.92
CA SER A 123 -8.87 3.78 -4.55
C SER A 123 -8.79 3.79 -6.08
N GLY A 124 -7.63 3.45 -6.63
CA GLY A 124 -7.40 3.30 -8.07
C GLY A 124 -7.87 1.97 -8.66
N LEU A 125 -8.38 1.01 -7.84
CA LEU A 125 -8.91 -0.25 -8.33
C LEU A 125 -10.39 -0.10 -8.70
N LEU A 126 -10.69 -0.39 -9.96
CA LEU A 126 -12.05 -0.43 -10.48
C LEU A 126 -12.55 -1.88 -10.49
N LEU A 127 -13.79 -2.06 -10.05
CA LEU A 127 -14.44 -3.37 -10.12
C LEU A 127 -14.99 -3.58 -11.53
N GLU A 128 -14.49 -4.58 -12.22
CA GLU A 128 -15.01 -5.06 -13.50
C GLU A 128 -15.60 -6.46 -13.30
N PRO A 129 -16.93 -6.56 -13.10
CA PRO A 129 -17.59 -7.85 -12.89
C PRO A 129 -17.38 -8.77 -14.10
N ASP A 130 -17.01 -10.01 -13.83
CA ASP A 130 -16.90 -11.02 -14.87
C ASP A 130 -18.27 -11.60 -15.26
N GLU A 131 -18.29 -12.56 -16.21
CA GLU A 131 -19.52 -13.20 -16.65
C GLU A 131 -20.28 -13.91 -15.52
N ALA A 132 -19.57 -14.45 -14.52
CA ALA A 132 -20.17 -15.11 -13.37
C ALA A 132 -20.82 -14.09 -12.43
N ASP A 133 -20.13 -12.99 -12.12
CA ASP A 133 -20.65 -11.87 -11.36
C ASP A 133 -21.92 -11.30 -12.02
N LEU A 134 -21.87 -11.10 -13.35
CA LEU A 134 -22.99 -10.57 -14.12
C LEU A 134 -24.16 -11.54 -14.20
N ALA A 135 -23.91 -12.85 -14.30
CA ALA A 135 -24.97 -13.86 -14.31
C ALA A 135 -25.71 -13.88 -12.96
N GLU A 136 -24.98 -13.76 -11.87
CA GLU A 136 -25.52 -13.68 -10.51
C GLU A 136 -26.43 -12.45 -10.33
N LEU A 137 -25.99 -11.28 -10.83
CA LEU A 137 -26.75 -10.04 -10.80
C LEU A 137 -28.01 -10.09 -11.70
N ARG A 138 -27.89 -10.63 -12.92
CA ARG A 138 -29.01 -10.74 -13.89
C ARG A 138 -30.13 -11.64 -13.39
N ALA A 139 -29.82 -12.66 -12.62
CA ALA A 139 -30.82 -13.52 -11.99
C ALA A 139 -31.78 -12.76 -11.05
N SER A 140 -31.39 -11.56 -10.62
CA SER A 140 -32.14 -10.73 -9.64
C SER A 140 -32.93 -9.57 -10.26
N GLY A 141 -33.18 -9.57 -11.58
CA GLY A 141 -34.06 -8.57 -12.24
C GLY A 141 -33.56 -7.12 -12.08
N TYR A 142 -34.26 -6.30 -11.28
CA TYR A 142 -33.94 -4.88 -11.06
C TYR A 142 -32.48 -4.64 -10.58
N VAL A 143 -31.92 -5.56 -9.81
CA VAL A 143 -30.53 -5.46 -9.33
C VAL A 143 -29.54 -5.44 -10.49
N GLY A 144 -29.80 -6.21 -11.56
CA GLY A 144 -28.97 -6.22 -12.75
C GLY A 144 -28.96 -4.86 -13.49
N GLU A 145 -30.09 -4.15 -13.52
CA GLU A 145 -30.17 -2.80 -14.12
C GLU A 145 -29.36 -1.78 -13.30
N VAL A 146 -29.45 -1.85 -11.97
CA VAL A 146 -28.67 -0.99 -11.07
C VAL A 146 -27.18 -1.27 -11.23
N ALA A 147 -26.77 -2.53 -11.32
CA ALA A 147 -25.37 -2.90 -11.55
C ALA A 147 -24.82 -2.32 -12.86
N ALA A 148 -25.60 -2.40 -13.95
CA ALA A 148 -25.21 -1.83 -15.24
C ALA A 148 -25.04 -0.30 -15.17
N GLN A 149 -25.93 0.41 -14.43
CA GLN A 149 -25.83 1.84 -14.22
C GLN A 149 -24.55 2.20 -13.42
N LEU A 150 -24.25 1.47 -12.36
CA LEU A 150 -23.06 1.67 -11.55
C LEU A 150 -21.78 1.42 -12.36
N GLN A 151 -21.76 0.40 -13.22
CA GLN A 151 -20.66 0.17 -14.15
C GLN A 151 -20.44 1.35 -15.11
N ALA A 152 -21.53 1.88 -15.69
CA ALA A 152 -21.43 3.04 -16.58
C ALA A 152 -20.87 4.28 -15.86
N LEU A 153 -21.24 4.49 -14.58
CA LEU A 153 -20.73 5.60 -13.77
C LEU A 153 -19.24 5.48 -13.42
N GLN A 154 -18.65 4.29 -13.46
CA GLN A 154 -17.21 4.13 -13.27
C GLN A 154 -16.37 4.77 -14.40
N ALA A 155 -16.96 5.03 -15.56
CA ALA A 155 -16.30 5.76 -16.64
C ALA A 155 -16.15 7.27 -16.38
N ASP A 156 -16.88 7.82 -15.39
CA ASP A 156 -16.80 9.21 -14.96
C ASP A 156 -15.79 9.34 -13.82
N PRO A 157 -14.67 10.07 -14.00
CA PRO A 157 -13.63 10.20 -12.96
C PRO A 157 -14.13 10.73 -11.62
N ASP A 158 -15.17 11.60 -11.63
CA ASP A 158 -15.73 12.19 -10.42
C ASP A 158 -16.63 11.20 -9.65
N GLN A 159 -17.13 10.16 -10.30
CA GLN A 159 -18.06 9.19 -9.74
C GLN A 159 -17.48 7.77 -9.62
N ALA A 160 -16.37 7.51 -10.29
CA ALA A 160 -15.77 6.16 -10.41
C ALA A 160 -15.56 5.48 -9.05
N GLY A 161 -15.03 6.20 -8.07
CA GLY A 161 -14.78 5.67 -6.73
C GLY A 161 -16.06 5.26 -6.00
N VAL A 162 -17.08 6.13 -6.02
CA VAL A 162 -18.37 5.88 -5.36
C VAL A 162 -19.13 4.77 -6.08
N ALA A 163 -19.12 4.78 -7.41
CA ALA A 163 -19.79 3.77 -8.22
C ALA A 163 -19.16 2.37 -8.05
N GLY A 164 -17.82 2.32 -7.97
CA GLY A 164 -17.08 1.08 -7.69
C GLY A 164 -17.39 0.51 -6.32
N GLU A 165 -17.43 1.36 -5.29
CA GLU A 165 -17.81 0.94 -3.94
C GLU A 165 -19.26 0.44 -3.88
N ALA A 166 -20.20 1.16 -4.50
CA ALA A 166 -21.59 0.77 -4.55
C ALA A 166 -21.78 -0.58 -5.27
N LEU A 167 -21.05 -0.80 -6.38
CA LEU A 167 -21.11 -2.07 -7.11
C LEU A 167 -20.55 -3.24 -6.29
N ARG A 168 -19.46 -3.02 -5.54
CA ARG A 168 -18.92 -4.03 -4.62
C ARG A 168 -19.89 -4.41 -3.51
N LEU A 169 -20.54 -3.42 -2.91
CA LEU A 169 -21.56 -3.63 -1.88
C LEU A 169 -22.74 -4.42 -2.44
N LEU A 170 -23.18 -4.05 -3.64
CA LEU A 170 -24.29 -4.73 -4.32
C LEU A 170 -23.99 -6.21 -4.55
N LEU A 171 -22.85 -6.54 -5.13
CA LEU A 171 -22.40 -7.92 -5.35
C LEU A 171 -22.25 -8.70 -4.05
N ARG A 172 -21.66 -8.08 -3.04
CA ARG A 172 -21.51 -8.71 -1.73
C ARG A 172 -22.84 -9.03 -1.07
N PHE A 173 -23.79 -8.10 -1.04
CA PHE A 173 -25.12 -8.34 -0.48
C PHE A 173 -25.88 -9.40 -1.27
N GLN A 174 -25.72 -9.43 -2.58
CA GLN A 174 -26.33 -10.46 -3.41
C GLN A 174 -25.83 -11.86 -3.03
N ARG A 175 -24.50 -12.03 -2.86
CA ARG A 175 -23.88 -13.30 -2.44
C ARG A 175 -24.29 -13.70 -1.03
N GLU A 176 -24.31 -12.75 -0.08
CA GLU A 176 -24.76 -13.01 1.29
C GLU A 176 -26.25 -13.44 1.32
N SER A 177 -27.09 -12.86 0.47
CA SER A 177 -28.50 -13.19 0.38
C SER A 177 -28.78 -14.54 -0.32
N ALA A 178 -27.89 -14.96 -1.22
CA ALA A 178 -27.98 -16.24 -1.92
C ALA A 178 -27.40 -17.41 -1.10
N ALA A 179 -26.61 -17.11 -0.04
CA ALA A 179 -26.04 -18.12 0.81
C ALA A 179 -27.14 -18.86 1.61
N PRO A 180 -27.21 -20.22 1.60
CA PRO A 180 -28.21 -20.96 2.32
C PRO A 180 -27.98 -20.83 3.84
N GLY A 181 -28.71 -19.92 4.48
CA GLY A 181 -28.64 -19.69 5.93
C GLY A 181 -29.02 -18.30 6.42
N ALA A 182 -29.30 -17.33 5.56
CA ALA A 182 -29.60 -15.94 5.93
C ALA A 182 -31.08 -15.69 6.32
N ALA A 183 -31.89 -16.74 6.45
CA ALA A 183 -33.27 -16.63 6.92
C ALA A 183 -33.35 -17.16 8.38
N LYS A 184 -33.18 -16.23 9.35
CA LYS A 184 -33.75 -16.35 10.70
C LYS A 184 -34.24 -15.00 11.15
#